data_5138ec374edcdbd6e60edcfd27e386fd
#
_entry.id   5138ec374edcdbd6e60edcfd27e386fd
#
_cell.length_a   1.000
_cell.length_b   1.000
_cell.length_c   1.000
_cell.angle_alpha   90.00
_cell.angle_beta   90.00
_cell.angle_gamma   90.00
#
_symmetry.space_group_name_H-M   'P 1'
#
loop_
_entity.id
_entity.type
_entity.pdbx_description
1 polymer ?
#
loop_
_entity_poly.entity_id
_entity_poly.type
_entity_poly.pdbx_seq_one_letter_code
_entity_poly.pdbx_strand_id
1 'polypeptide(L)'
;MSEIIQNFIPVKEIRNGYIETFDNRLIKILEIEPINFALCSEDEQIAIIMSFASWLKIAPVNIRFKSVTRRADICEHIKSLRDDIKRERNATVENLGEGYISLIEEVGMKEALTRRFFLIFESSTIIRLTSDISRAYSEMWAVEQAAKNYFLQCGNKIIEPQDEDEFTAEILYMLFNRKMSENKPFLEHVKSRVLDIMGEKNLKYGTDKIPDIPAVEFFAPREMDFSHPDYVTVDGTYYSFLYIRGNGYPACVRAGWTSVLVNAGDGVDIDVILKRENRNKAVDSVSQKIRLNRTKFKNTQDTSGDYEELS
;
A
#
# COMPACT_ATOMS: atom_id res chain seq x y z
N MET A 1 -24.92 -6.78 -13.70
CA MET A 1 -24.31 -6.28 -12.45
C MET A 1 -22.80 -6.07 -12.56
N SER A 2 -22.03 -6.93 -13.24
CA SER A 2 -20.57 -6.75 -13.41
C SER A 2 -20.17 -5.44 -14.12
N GLU A 3 -20.93 -4.98 -15.10
CA GLU A 3 -20.63 -3.72 -15.81
C GLU A 3 -20.64 -2.47 -14.91
N ILE A 4 -21.41 -2.47 -13.83
CA ILE A 4 -21.50 -1.33 -12.91
C ILE A 4 -20.24 -1.23 -12.02
N ILE A 5 -19.68 -2.37 -11.61
CA ILE A 5 -18.50 -2.42 -10.73
C ILE A 5 -17.24 -2.02 -11.51
N GLN A 6 -17.10 -2.53 -12.73
CA GLN A 6 -15.97 -2.17 -13.61
C GLN A 6 -15.91 -0.66 -13.89
N ASN A 7 -17.07 -0.01 -14.06
CA ASN A 7 -17.14 1.44 -14.24
C ASN A 7 -16.75 2.23 -12.98
N PHE A 8 -16.79 1.60 -11.80
CA PHE A 8 -16.43 2.23 -10.54
C PHE A 8 -14.94 2.17 -10.23
N ILE A 9 -14.23 1.16 -10.75
CA ILE A 9 -12.78 1.02 -10.58
C ILE A 9 -12.09 1.84 -11.67
N PRO A 10 -11.34 2.88 -11.34
CA PRO A 10 -10.79 3.82 -12.31
C PRO A 10 -9.55 3.28 -13.06
N VAL A 11 -9.39 1.97 -13.16
CA VAL A 11 -8.27 1.30 -13.85
C VAL A 11 -8.69 0.93 -15.25
N LYS A 12 -8.01 1.49 -16.23
CA LYS A 12 -8.21 1.22 -17.67
C LYS A 12 -7.34 0.05 -18.13
N GLU A 13 -6.04 0.12 -17.82
CA GLU A 13 -5.04 -0.86 -18.25
C GLU A 13 -3.85 -0.88 -17.29
N ILE A 14 -3.12 -2.00 -17.26
CA ILE A 14 -1.81 -2.11 -16.62
C ILE A 14 -0.81 -2.35 -17.72
N ARG A 15 0.26 -1.55 -17.79
CA ARG A 15 1.32 -1.67 -18.79
C ARG A 15 2.65 -1.20 -18.24
N ASN A 16 3.68 -2.05 -18.38
CA ASN A 16 5.04 -1.80 -17.87
C ASN A 16 5.04 -1.44 -16.36
N GLY A 17 4.19 -2.10 -15.56
CA GLY A 17 4.05 -1.85 -14.13
C GLY A 17 3.36 -0.54 -13.77
N TYR A 18 2.83 0.21 -14.74
CA TYR A 18 2.03 1.41 -14.51
C TYR A 18 0.55 1.10 -14.71
N ILE A 19 -0.27 1.68 -13.85
CA ILE A 19 -1.72 1.65 -13.96
C ILE A 19 -2.14 2.88 -14.76
N GLU A 20 -2.74 2.69 -15.92
CA GLU A 20 -3.42 3.74 -16.66
C GLU A 20 -4.86 3.85 -16.17
N THR A 21 -5.28 5.06 -15.82
CA THR A 21 -6.62 5.34 -15.31
C THR A 21 -7.54 5.90 -16.38
N PHE A 22 -8.87 5.82 -16.19
CA PHE A 22 -9.85 6.39 -17.12
C PHE A 22 -9.79 7.92 -17.21
N ASP A 23 -9.24 8.59 -16.20
CA ASP A 23 -8.96 10.04 -16.24
C ASP A 23 -7.60 10.37 -16.88
N ASN A 24 -7.00 9.38 -17.57
CA ASN A 24 -5.78 9.50 -18.36
C ASN A 24 -4.53 9.90 -17.53
N ARG A 25 -4.37 9.32 -16.35
CA ARG A 25 -3.18 9.43 -15.53
C ARG A 25 -2.48 8.09 -15.42
N LEU A 26 -1.19 8.14 -15.10
CA LEU A 26 -0.41 6.97 -14.74
C LEU A 26 -0.22 6.92 -13.23
N ILE A 27 -0.37 5.74 -12.66
CA ILE A 27 -0.08 5.46 -11.26
C ILE A 27 1.00 4.39 -11.18
N LYS A 28 1.98 4.55 -10.30
CA LYS A 28 2.98 3.53 -9.97
C LYS A 28 2.85 3.16 -8.50
N ILE A 29 2.99 1.86 -8.25
CA ILE A 29 3.05 1.29 -6.90
C ILE A 29 4.42 0.64 -6.75
N LEU A 30 5.17 1.05 -5.73
CA LEU A 30 6.44 0.45 -5.35
C LEU A 30 6.28 -0.17 -3.97
N GLU A 31 6.73 -1.39 -3.78
CA GLU A 31 6.78 -2.03 -2.47
C GLU A 31 8.14 -1.77 -1.83
N ILE A 32 8.10 -1.39 -0.55
CA ILE A 32 9.28 -1.04 0.23
C ILE A 32 9.48 -2.10 1.31
N GLU A 33 10.65 -2.71 1.33
CA GLU A 33 11.08 -3.55 2.43
C GLU A 33 11.53 -2.65 3.60
N PRO A 34 10.86 -2.72 4.77
CA PRO A 34 11.16 -1.84 5.87
C PRO A 34 12.48 -2.19 6.55
N ILE A 35 13.12 -1.18 7.14
CA ILE A 35 14.24 -1.36 8.07
C ILE A 35 13.77 -1.21 9.51
N ASN A 36 14.50 -1.79 10.44
CA ASN A 36 14.27 -1.54 11.85
C ASN A 36 15.01 -0.27 12.29
N PHE A 37 14.37 0.88 12.07
CA PHE A 37 14.91 2.20 12.39
C PHE A 37 15.36 2.33 13.87
N ALA A 38 14.69 1.68 14.80
CA ALA A 38 15.02 1.73 16.22
C ALA A 38 16.34 1.01 16.57
N LEU A 39 16.81 0.11 15.70
CA LEU A 39 18.11 -0.58 15.87
C LEU A 39 19.28 0.17 15.22
N CYS A 40 19.01 1.23 14.46
CA CYS A 40 20.04 2.08 13.89
C CYS A 40 20.66 2.97 14.97
N SER A 41 21.97 3.28 14.82
CA SER A 41 22.64 4.28 15.64
C SER A 41 22.03 5.68 15.44
N GLU A 42 22.27 6.61 16.38
CA GLU A 42 21.75 7.98 16.26
C GLU A 42 22.22 8.67 14.96
N ASP A 43 23.48 8.49 14.58
CA ASP A 43 24.02 9.06 13.33
C ASP A 43 23.33 8.48 12.09
N GLU A 44 23.08 7.18 12.06
CA GLU A 44 22.33 6.51 10.98
C GLU A 44 20.88 7.00 10.95
N GLN A 45 20.21 7.13 12.08
CA GLN A 45 18.85 7.65 12.17
C GLN A 45 18.76 9.08 11.61
N ILE A 46 19.71 9.94 11.97
CA ILE A 46 19.81 11.32 11.44
C ILE A 46 20.04 11.28 9.92
N ALA A 47 20.96 10.46 9.44
CA ALA A 47 21.25 10.34 8.01
C ALA A 47 20.00 9.88 7.22
N ILE A 48 19.25 8.90 7.73
CA ILE A 48 18.00 8.42 7.14
C ILE A 48 16.95 9.54 7.08
N ILE A 49 16.75 10.26 8.17
CA ILE A 49 15.80 11.39 8.24
C ILE A 49 16.17 12.47 7.23
N MET A 50 17.44 12.85 7.15
CA MET A 50 17.92 13.89 6.23
C MET A 50 17.80 13.46 4.76
N SER A 51 18.10 12.19 4.47
CA SER A 51 17.90 11.62 3.13
C SER A 51 16.43 11.65 2.73
N PHE A 52 15.54 11.21 3.62
CA PHE A 52 14.11 11.24 3.38
C PHE A 52 13.56 12.66 3.18
N ALA A 53 13.98 13.61 4.02
CA ALA A 53 13.64 15.02 3.88
C ALA A 53 14.13 15.61 2.55
N SER A 54 15.30 15.19 2.08
CA SER A 54 15.86 15.61 0.80
C SER A 54 15.06 15.06 -0.38
N TRP A 55 14.66 13.78 -0.30
CA TRP A 55 13.78 13.18 -1.31
C TRP A 55 12.41 13.88 -1.36
N LEU A 56 11.79 14.20 -0.22
CA LEU A 56 10.50 14.91 -0.18
C LEU A 56 10.53 16.25 -0.91
N LYS A 57 11.68 16.92 -1.03
CA LYS A 57 11.82 18.18 -1.77
C LYS A 57 11.64 18.01 -3.27
N ILE A 58 12.00 16.85 -3.80
CA ILE A 58 11.94 16.53 -5.24
C ILE A 58 10.83 15.54 -5.59
N ALA A 59 10.21 14.93 -4.60
CA ALA A 59 9.12 13.99 -4.76
C ALA A 59 7.94 14.59 -5.56
N PRO A 60 7.13 13.78 -6.24
CA PRO A 60 5.95 14.25 -6.96
C PRO A 60 4.96 14.98 -6.04
N VAL A 61 4.05 15.72 -6.64
CA VAL A 61 3.08 16.57 -5.91
C VAL A 61 2.17 15.74 -5.01
N ASN A 62 1.77 14.56 -5.50
CA ASN A 62 0.88 13.65 -4.79
C ASN A 62 1.60 12.32 -4.57
N ILE A 63 1.89 12.02 -3.32
CA ILE A 63 2.43 10.72 -2.91
C ILE A 63 1.59 10.15 -1.78
N ARG A 64 1.51 8.83 -1.74
CA ARG A 64 0.87 8.09 -0.67
C ARG A 64 1.81 7.02 -0.17
N PHE A 65 1.94 6.93 1.14
CA PHE A 65 2.48 5.76 1.81
C PHE A 65 1.32 4.92 2.32
N LYS A 66 1.29 3.68 1.89
CA LYS A 66 0.26 2.73 2.33
C LYS A 66 0.91 1.61 3.12
N SER A 67 0.41 1.38 4.32
CA SER A 67 0.73 0.19 5.12
C SER A 67 -0.47 -0.74 5.12
N VAL A 68 -0.24 -1.96 4.71
CA VAL A 68 -1.26 -3.01 4.61
C VAL A 68 -0.91 -4.11 5.59
N THR A 69 -1.84 -4.40 6.52
CA THR A 69 -1.69 -5.49 7.48
C THR A 69 -2.56 -6.65 7.07
N ARG A 70 -1.97 -7.83 6.94
CA ARG A 70 -2.62 -9.09 6.58
C ARG A 70 -2.19 -10.19 7.52
N ARG A 71 -2.98 -11.24 7.61
CA ARG A 71 -2.53 -12.47 8.24
C ARG A 71 -1.38 -13.05 7.44
N ALA A 72 -0.35 -13.50 8.14
CA ALA A 72 0.77 -14.16 7.48
C ALA A 72 0.31 -15.51 6.93
N ASP A 73 0.67 -15.79 5.70
CA ASP A 73 0.52 -17.15 5.16
C ASP A 73 1.63 -18.04 5.74
N ILE A 74 1.25 -18.78 6.77
CA ILE A 74 2.16 -19.74 7.41
C ILE A 74 2.06 -21.13 6.78
N CYS A 75 1.11 -21.35 5.86
CA CYS A 75 0.86 -22.66 5.27
C CYS A 75 2.06 -23.16 4.45
N GLU A 76 2.68 -22.27 3.68
CA GLU A 76 3.87 -22.62 2.89
C GLU A 76 5.06 -22.93 3.78
N HIS A 77 5.25 -22.15 4.85
CA HIS A 77 6.29 -22.42 5.85
C HIS A 77 6.09 -23.77 6.56
N ILE A 78 4.86 -24.05 6.99
CA ILE A 78 4.51 -25.34 7.61
C ILE A 78 4.73 -26.50 6.62
N LYS A 79 4.39 -26.33 5.35
CA LYS A 79 4.63 -27.31 4.32
C LYS A 79 6.11 -27.60 4.13
N SER A 80 6.94 -26.57 4.06
CA SER A 80 8.40 -26.71 3.98
C SER A 80 8.96 -27.46 5.20
N LEU A 81 8.53 -27.07 6.41
CA LEU A 81 8.93 -27.78 7.64
C LEU A 81 8.52 -29.25 7.66
N ARG A 82 7.31 -29.56 7.21
CA ARG A 82 6.85 -30.96 7.11
C ARG A 82 7.68 -31.77 6.12
N ASP A 83 8.08 -31.14 5.00
CA ASP A 83 8.93 -31.82 4.02
C ASP A 83 10.37 -32.02 4.54
N ASP A 84 10.89 -31.12 5.36
CA ASP A 84 12.18 -31.26 6.02
C ASP A 84 12.13 -32.32 7.11
N ILE A 85 11.08 -32.39 7.92
CA ILE A 85 10.86 -33.42 8.94
C ILE A 85 10.78 -34.83 8.31
N LYS A 86 10.08 -34.97 7.17
CA LYS A 86 10.03 -36.24 6.44
C LYS A 86 11.39 -36.74 5.95
N ARG A 87 12.35 -35.84 5.76
CA ARG A 87 13.73 -36.17 5.36
C ARG A 87 14.63 -36.53 6.55
N GLU A 88 14.19 -36.18 7.76
CA GLU A 88 14.92 -36.43 8.99
C GLU A 88 14.91 -37.96 9.32
N ARG A 89 16.02 -38.45 9.85
CA ARG A 89 16.16 -39.87 10.23
C ARG A 89 16.19 -40.09 11.75
N ASN A 90 16.19 -39.01 12.51
CA ASN A 90 16.25 -39.06 13.97
C ASN A 90 14.86 -38.87 14.55
N ALA A 91 14.29 -39.89 15.15
CA ALA A 91 12.95 -39.88 15.74
C ALA A 91 12.73 -38.78 16.80
N THR A 92 13.80 -38.40 17.52
CA THR A 92 13.71 -37.31 18.53
C THR A 92 13.56 -35.95 17.84
N VAL A 93 14.28 -35.73 16.73
CA VAL A 93 14.18 -34.48 15.95
C VAL A 93 12.84 -34.43 15.22
N GLU A 94 12.35 -35.57 14.70
CA GLU A 94 11.02 -35.67 14.08
C GLU A 94 9.91 -35.28 15.08
N ASN A 95 9.88 -35.84 16.28
CA ASN A 95 8.91 -35.50 17.34
C ASN A 95 8.99 -34.01 17.76
N LEU A 96 10.22 -33.47 17.84
CA LEU A 96 10.42 -32.06 18.16
C LEU A 96 9.88 -31.17 17.06
N GLY A 97 10.11 -31.54 15.79
CA GLY A 97 9.61 -30.85 14.61
C GLY A 97 8.09 -30.84 14.53
N GLU A 98 7.42 -31.95 14.81
CA GLU A 98 5.95 -32.02 14.86
C GLU A 98 5.38 -31.16 15.99
N GLY A 99 6.02 -31.18 17.19
CA GLY A 99 5.66 -30.27 18.27
C GLY A 99 5.81 -28.79 17.93
N TYR A 100 6.86 -28.45 17.17
CA TYR A 100 7.07 -27.09 16.66
C TYR A 100 6.01 -26.68 15.64
N ILE A 101 5.66 -27.58 14.71
CA ILE A 101 4.57 -27.32 13.75
C ILE A 101 3.26 -27.08 14.48
N SER A 102 2.92 -27.92 15.46
CA SER A 102 1.68 -27.75 16.25
C SER A 102 1.65 -26.40 16.98
N LEU A 103 2.78 -25.96 17.52
CA LEU A 103 2.89 -24.63 18.14
C LEU A 103 2.69 -23.50 17.13
N ILE A 104 3.32 -23.61 15.93
CA ILE A 104 3.15 -22.62 14.86
C ILE A 104 1.68 -22.57 14.39
N GLU A 105 1.03 -23.73 14.25
CA GLU A 105 -0.39 -23.79 13.86
C GLU A 105 -1.28 -23.14 14.91
N GLU A 106 -1.01 -23.36 16.18
CA GLU A 106 -1.82 -22.77 17.27
C GLU A 106 -1.63 -21.27 17.41
N VAL A 107 -0.37 -20.81 17.44
CA VAL A 107 -0.02 -19.39 17.65
C VAL A 107 -0.08 -18.60 16.33
N GLY A 108 0.45 -19.15 15.27
CA GLY A 108 0.59 -18.45 14.00
C GLY A 108 -0.75 -18.19 13.31
N MET A 109 -1.70 -19.11 13.36
CA MET A 109 -3.03 -18.90 12.76
C MET A 109 -3.81 -17.74 13.43
N LYS A 110 -3.50 -17.41 14.67
CA LYS A 110 -4.21 -16.39 15.43
C LYS A 110 -3.49 -15.04 15.44
N GLU A 111 -2.16 -15.03 15.47
CA GLU A 111 -1.38 -13.85 15.82
C GLU A 111 -0.33 -13.44 14.79
N ALA A 112 0.02 -14.30 13.82
CA ALA A 112 1.01 -13.95 12.83
C ALA A 112 0.46 -12.91 11.84
N LEU A 113 1.02 -11.70 11.89
CA LEU A 113 0.67 -10.60 10.99
C LEU A 113 1.88 -10.24 10.14
N THR A 114 1.63 -10.09 8.86
CA THR A 114 2.56 -9.54 7.89
C THR A 114 2.15 -8.12 7.51
N ARG A 115 3.13 -7.24 7.42
CA ARG A 115 2.92 -5.86 6.95
C ARG A 115 3.69 -5.64 5.68
N ARG A 116 2.99 -5.10 4.69
CA ARG A 116 3.57 -4.66 3.42
C ARG A 116 3.46 -3.15 3.35
N PHE A 117 4.50 -2.50 2.82
CA PHE A 117 4.57 -1.05 2.73
C PHE A 117 4.72 -0.63 1.28
N PHE A 118 3.87 0.27 0.85
CA PHE A 118 3.83 0.74 -0.52
C PHE A 118 4.03 2.25 -0.60
N LEU A 119 4.81 2.66 -1.58
CA LEU A 119 4.88 4.04 -2.06
C LEU A 119 4.06 4.11 -3.35
N ILE A 120 3.08 4.99 -3.38
CA ILE A 120 2.19 5.18 -4.51
C ILE A 120 2.29 6.63 -4.97
N PHE A 121 2.48 6.85 -6.25
CA PHE A 121 2.50 8.17 -6.86
C PHE A 121 1.83 8.17 -8.21
N GLU A 122 1.32 9.33 -8.61
CA GLU A 122 0.63 9.52 -9.88
C GLU A 122 1.34 10.57 -10.75
N SER A 123 1.19 10.46 -12.07
CA SER A 123 1.74 11.42 -13.00
C SER A 123 1.10 12.80 -12.82
N SER A 124 1.90 13.85 -12.94
CA SER A 124 1.37 15.22 -13.02
C SER A 124 0.82 15.52 -14.41
N THR A 125 1.31 14.83 -15.42
CA THR A 125 0.89 14.94 -16.81
C THR A 125 -0.38 14.13 -17.05
N ILE A 126 -1.44 14.82 -17.51
CA ILE A 126 -2.67 14.18 -17.97
C ILE A 126 -2.50 13.86 -19.46
N ILE A 127 -2.70 12.60 -19.84
CA ILE A 127 -2.54 12.13 -21.22
C ILE A 127 -3.76 12.55 -22.03
N ARG A 128 -3.62 13.57 -22.87
CA ARG A 128 -4.67 14.04 -23.78
C ARG A 128 -4.34 13.75 -25.25
N LEU A 129 -3.06 13.73 -25.57
CA LEU A 129 -2.52 13.49 -26.91
C LEU A 129 -1.52 12.35 -26.86
N THR A 130 -1.27 11.74 -28.03
CA THR A 130 -0.27 10.66 -28.14
C THR A 130 1.14 11.12 -27.72
N SER A 131 1.48 12.39 -27.92
CA SER A 131 2.74 12.99 -27.44
C SER A 131 2.86 13.05 -25.92
N ASP A 132 1.74 13.12 -25.21
CA ASP A 132 1.74 13.19 -23.74
C ASP A 132 2.07 11.83 -23.12
N ILE A 133 1.80 10.73 -23.82
CA ILE A 133 2.09 9.37 -23.36
C ILE A 133 3.58 9.23 -23.05
N SER A 134 4.45 9.49 -24.01
CA SER A 134 5.90 9.37 -23.82
C SER A 134 6.41 10.29 -22.70
N ARG A 135 5.84 11.49 -22.60
CA ARG A 135 6.18 12.45 -21.56
C ARG A 135 5.76 11.94 -20.18
N ALA A 136 4.54 11.43 -20.02
CA ALA A 136 4.04 10.88 -18.77
C ALA A 136 4.87 9.68 -18.31
N TYR A 137 5.19 8.74 -19.21
CA TYR A 137 6.06 7.61 -18.89
C TYR A 137 7.48 8.04 -18.50
N SER A 138 8.07 9.02 -19.19
CA SER A 138 9.40 9.55 -18.86
C SER A 138 9.41 10.25 -17.49
N GLU A 139 8.37 11.02 -17.19
CA GLU A 139 8.18 11.63 -15.86
C GLU A 139 8.10 10.56 -14.77
N MET A 140 7.24 9.56 -14.96
CA MET A 140 7.03 8.50 -13.99
C MET A 140 8.28 7.66 -13.76
N TRP A 141 9.00 7.33 -14.83
CA TRP A 141 10.27 6.61 -14.74
C TRP A 141 11.32 7.41 -13.95
N ALA A 142 11.45 8.71 -14.21
CA ALA A 142 12.40 9.56 -13.49
C ALA A 142 12.07 9.63 -12.00
N VAL A 143 10.77 9.73 -11.64
CA VAL A 143 10.29 9.72 -10.26
C VAL A 143 10.59 8.37 -9.58
N GLU A 144 10.35 7.27 -10.28
CA GLU A 144 10.63 5.92 -9.80
C GLU A 144 12.12 5.73 -9.52
N GLN A 145 13.01 6.10 -10.45
CA GLN A 145 14.46 6.00 -10.27
C GLN A 145 14.94 6.89 -9.11
N ALA A 146 14.40 8.09 -8.98
CA ALA A 146 14.70 8.97 -7.85
C ALA A 146 14.27 8.32 -6.52
N ALA A 147 13.08 7.75 -6.45
CA ALA A 147 12.59 7.05 -5.26
C ALA A 147 13.50 5.86 -4.91
N LYS A 148 13.81 4.98 -5.87
CA LYS A 148 14.69 3.83 -5.68
C LYS A 148 16.05 4.24 -5.10
N ASN A 149 16.68 5.28 -5.66
CA ASN A 149 17.97 5.75 -5.19
C ASN A 149 17.90 6.32 -3.76
N TYR A 150 16.90 7.11 -3.44
CA TYR A 150 16.76 7.69 -2.10
C TYR A 150 16.42 6.67 -1.03
N PHE A 151 15.52 5.75 -1.32
CA PHE A 151 15.18 4.68 -0.37
C PHE A 151 16.36 3.75 -0.12
N LEU A 152 17.16 3.46 -1.15
CA LEU A 152 18.40 2.70 -0.99
C LEU A 152 19.39 3.42 -0.05
N GLN A 153 19.53 4.76 -0.18
CA GLN A 153 20.37 5.55 0.73
C GLN A 153 19.85 5.56 2.17
N CYS A 154 18.53 5.40 2.36
CA CYS A 154 17.92 5.24 3.67
C CYS A 154 18.06 3.81 4.23
N GLY A 155 18.71 2.89 3.51
CA GLY A 155 18.83 1.48 3.90
C GLY A 155 17.59 0.64 3.59
N ASN A 156 16.53 1.24 3.04
CA ASN A 156 15.36 0.53 2.58
C ASN A 156 15.61 -0.10 1.20
N LYS A 157 15.05 -1.27 0.97
CA LYS A 157 15.07 -1.92 -0.33
C LYS A 157 13.70 -1.77 -1.00
N ILE A 158 13.68 -1.38 -2.27
CA ILE A 158 12.49 -1.47 -3.09
C ILE A 158 12.49 -2.84 -3.76
N ILE A 159 11.37 -3.55 -3.66
CA ILE A 159 11.20 -4.86 -4.27
C ILE A 159 11.10 -4.70 -5.78
N GLU A 160 11.95 -5.42 -6.51
CA GLU A 160 11.96 -5.44 -7.97
C GLU A 160 11.38 -6.78 -8.44
N PRO A 161 10.13 -6.79 -8.95
CA PRO A 161 9.50 -8.00 -9.45
C PRO A 161 10.10 -8.43 -10.79
N GLN A 162 9.96 -9.71 -11.13
CA GLN A 162 10.35 -10.23 -12.46
C GLN A 162 9.39 -9.76 -13.55
N ASP A 163 8.11 -9.70 -13.25
CA ASP A 163 7.04 -9.17 -14.11
C ASP A 163 6.33 -8.05 -13.34
N GLU A 164 6.49 -6.81 -13.81
CA GLU A 164 5.92 -5.63 -13.18
C GLU A 164 4.40 -5.54 -13.36
N ASP A 165 3.87 -6.05 -14.46
CA ASP A 165 2.43 -6.02 -14.74
C ASP A 165 1.70 -7.03 -13.87
N GLU A 166 2.23 -8.26 -13.74
CA GLU A 166 1.72 -9.29 -12.86
C GLU A 166 1.75 -8.83 -11.39
N PHE A 167 2.89 -8.29 -10.95
CA PHE A 167 3.05 -7.74 -9.61
C PHE A 167 2.04 -6.64 -9.29
N THR A 168 1.84 -5.70 -10.22
CA THR A 168 0.87 -4.61 -10.04
C THR A 168 -0.56 -5.16 -9.95
N ALA A 169 -0.91 -6.13 -10.79
CA ALA A 169 -2.21 -6.78 -10.75
C ALA A 169 -2.43 -7.57 -9.44
N GLU A 170 -1.41 -8.27 -8.95
CA GLU A 170 -1.43 -8.97 -7.66
C GLU A 170 -1.68 -8.00 -6.50
N ILE A 171 -0.99 -6.85 -6.48
CA ILE A 171 -1.22 -5.84 -5.44
C ILE A 171 -2.66 -5.33 -5.50
N LEU A 172 -3.18 -5.01 -6.69
CA LEU A 172 -4.56 -4.59 -6.84
C LEU A 172 -5.55 -5.67 -6.39
N TYR A 173 -5.29 -6.93 -6.73
CA TYR A 173 -6.08 -8.06 -6.25
C TYR A 173 -6.08 -8.13 -4.71
N MET A 174 -4.92 -8.03 -4.08
CA MET A 174 -4.79 -8.03 -2.63
C MET A 174 -5.55 -6.85 -1.99
N LEU A 175 -5.52 -5.67 -2.60
CA LEU A 175 -6.17 -4.48 -2.06
C LEU A 175 -7.70 -4.51 -2.22
N PHE A 176 -8.19 -4.98 -3.37
CA PHE A 176 -9.64 -5.02 -3.66
C PHE A 176 -10.33 -6.27 -3.12
N ASN A 177 -9.60 -7.38 -2.98
CA ASN A 177 -10.18 -8.68 -2.55
C ASN A 177 -9.50 -9.20 -1.28
N ARG A 178 -9.52 -8.40 -0.22
CA ARG A 178 -8.80 -8.69 1.03
C ARG A 178 -8.96 -10.14 1.50
N LYS A 179 -10.18 -10.60 1.78
CA LYS A 179 -10.42 -11.96 2.29
C LYS A 179 -10.12 -13.05 1.28
N MET A 180 -10.37 -12.81 0.01
CA MET A 180 -10.09 -13.79 -1.02
C MET A 180 -8.60 -13.97 -1.20
N SER A 181 -7.83 -12.88 -1.20
CA SER A 181 -6.37 -12.91 -1.35
C SER A 181 -5.65 -13.59 -0.19
N GLU A 182 -6.24 -13.62 1.00
CA GLU A 182 -5.70 -14.34 2.17
C GLU A 182 -5.81 -15.88 2.03
N ASN A 183 -6.76 -16.35 1.23
CA ASN A 183 -7.05 -17.78 1.09
C ASN A 183 -6.73 -18.36 -0.29
N LYS A 184 -6.54 -17.49 -1.28
CA LYS A 184 -6.32 -17.90 -2.66
C LYS A 184 -5.25 -17.03 -3.31
N PRO A 185 -4.07 -17.60 -3.66
CA PRO A 185 -3.02 -16.90 -4.37
C PRO A 185 -3.50 -16.29 -5.69
N PHE A 186 -2.90 -15.18 -6.10
CA PHE A 186 -3.31 -14.44 -7.30
C PHE A 186 -3.34 -15.32 -8.56
N LEU A 187 -2.30 -16.10 -8.80
CA LEU A 187 -2.21 -16.99 -9.97
C LEU A 187 -3.33 -18.04 -10.02
N GLU A 188 -3.70 -18.59 -8.87
CA GLU A 188 -4.83 -19.53 -8.79
C GLU A 188 -6.18 -18.83 -9.04
N HIS A 189 -6.30 -17.61 -8.54
CA HIS A 189 -7.47 -16.78 -8.81
C HIS A 189 -7.60 -16.49 -10.30
N VAL A 190 -6.52 -16.05 -10.96
CA VAL A 190 -6.47 -15.77 -12.40
C VAL A 190 -6.89 -17.02 -13.21
N LYS A 191 -6.28 -18.19 -12.91
CA LYS A 191 -6.63 -19.46 -13.60
C LYS A 191 -8.12 -19.79 -13.46
N SER A 192 -8.65 -19.67 -12.26
CA SER A 192 -10.08 -19.92 -12.02
C SER A 192 -10.95 -18.93 -12.79
N ARG A 193 -10.58 -17.64 -12.79
CA ARG A 193 -11.36 -16.59 -13.45
C ARG A 193 -11.37 -16.75 -14.97
N VAL A 194 -10.21 -17.09 -15.55
CA VAL A 194 -10.11 -17.40 -16.98
C VAL A 194 -11.02 -18.56 -17.36
N LEU A 195 -11.03 -19.65 -16.58
CA LEU A 195 -11.90 -20.80 -16.82
C LEU A 195 -13.38 -20.42 -16.73
N ASP A 196 -13.78 -19.62 -15.75
CA ASP A 196 -15.14 -19.13 -15.61
C ASP A 196 -15.57 -18.33 -16.85
N ILE A 197 -14.75 -17.35 -17.27
CA ILE A 197 -15.03 -16.50 -18.44
C ILE A 197 -15.08 -17.32 -19.73
N MET A 198 -14.15 -18.25 -19.91
CA MET A 198 -14.15 -19.15 -21.08
C MET A 198 -15.38 -20.07 -21.08
N GLY A 199 -15.76 -20.60 -19.92
CA GLY A 199 -16.97 -21.41 -19.79
C GLY A 199 -18.23 -20.63 -20.16
N GLU A 200 -18.39 -19.41 -19.66
CA GLU A 200 -19.51 -18.52 -20.01
C GLU A 200 -19.53 -18.15 -21.50
N LYS A 201 -18.37 -17.88 -22.12
CA LYS A 201 -18.27 -17.52 -23.55
C LYS A 201 -18.44 -18.70 -24.46
N ASN A 202 -17.92 -19.88 -24.13
CA ASN A 202 -18.13 -21.11 -24.90
C ASN A 202 -19.61 -21.53 -24.91
N LEU A 203 -20.31 -21.33 -23.81
CA LEU A 203 -21.75 -21.52 -23.74
C LEU A 203 -22.53 -20.55 -24.63
N LYS A 204 -22.02 -19.31 -24.81
CA LYS A 204 -22.69 -18.28 -25.64
C LYS A 204 -22.29 -18.30 -27.11
N TYR A 205 -21.04 -18.59 -27.44
CA TYR A 205 -20.49 -18.30 -28.78
C TYR A 205 -19.77 -19.46 -29.47
N GLY A 206 -19.54 -20.58 -28.79
CA GLY A 206 -18.95 -21.79 -29.41
C GLY A 206 -17.59 -21.59 -30.08
N THR A 207 -16.76 -20.67 -29.59
CA THR A 207 -15.46 -20.33 -30.22
C THR A 207 -14.30 -20.75 -29.33
N ASP A 208 -13.31 -21.44 -29.93
CA ASP A 208 -12.05 -21.87 -29.30
C ASP A 208 -11.01 -20.72 -29.13
N LYS A 209 -11.37 -19.47 -29.41
CA LYS A 209 -10.46 -18.34 -29.28
C LYS A 209 -10.42 -17.85 -27.83
N ILE A 210 -9.22 -17.74 -27.27
CA ILE A 210 -8.99 -17.08 -25.99
C ILE A 210 -9.47 -15.62 -26.12
N PRO A 211 -10.46 -15.19 -25.32
CA PRO A 211 -10.94 -13.83 -25.38
C PRO A 211 -9.86 -12.87 -24.86
N ASP A 212 -9.85 -11.66 -25.38
CA ASP A 212 -9.13 -10.56 -24.74
C ASP A 212 -9.86 -10.20 -23.44
N ILE A 213 -9.21 -10.48 -22.30
CA ILE A 213 -9.79 -10.27 -20.96
C ILE A 213 -9.15 -9.01 -20.40
N PRO A 214 -9.94 -7.97 -20.13
CA PRO A 214 -9.42 -6.77 -19.47
C PRO A 214 -8.77 -7.10 -18.11
N ALA A 215 -7.64 -6.46 -17.79
CA ALA A 215 -6.91 -6.70 -16.54
C ALA A 215 -7.78 -6.51 -15.29
N VAL A 216 -8.75 -5.60 -15.35
CA VAL A 216 -9.71 -5.33 -14.26
C VAL A 216 -10.51 -6.57 -13.84
N GLU A 217 -10.76 -7.51 -14.74
CA GLU A 217 -11.46 -8.76 -14.44
C GLU A 217 -10.72 -9.66 -13.45
N PHE A 218 -9.41 -9.49 -13.32
CA PHE A 218 -8.57 -10.29 -12.44
C PHE A 218 -8.46 -9.75 -11.01
N PHE A 219 -8.77 -8.47 -10.80
CA PHE A 219 -8.66 -7.87 -9.48
C PHE A 219 -9.93 -7.13 -9.02
N ALA A 220 -10.91 -6.93 -9.89
CA ALA A 220 -12.17 -6.32 -9.47
C ALA A 220 -12.95 -7.25 -8.53
N PRO A 221 -13.54 -6.72 -7.44
CA PRO A 221 -14.48 -7.48 -6.62
C PRO A 221 -15.74 -7.81 -7.42
N ARG A 222 -16.46 -8.83 -6.99
CA ARG A 222 -17.70 -9.27 -7.64
C ARG A 222 -18.87 -8.40 -7.26
N GLU A 223 -18.90 -7.91 -6.02
CA GLU A 223 -19.99 -7.13 -5.46
C GLU A 223 -19.48 -6.02 -4.58
N MET A 224 -20.05 -4.82 -4.75
CA MET A 224 -19.83 -3.67 -3.88
C MET A 224 -21.18 -3.06 -3.53
N ASP A 225 -21.43 -2.84 -2.23
CA ASP A 225 -22.64 -2.18 -1.73
C ASP A 225 -22.27 -0.92 -0.94
N PHE A 226 -22.79 0.21 -1.40
CA PHE A 226 -22.61 1.55 -0.82
C PHE A 226 -23.90 2.08 -0.17
N SER A 227 -24.89 1.23 0.04
CA SER A 227 -26.19 1.64 0.57
C SER A 227 -26.12 2.12 2.02
N HIS A 228 -25.09 1.72 2.77
CA HIS A 228 -24.94 2.09 4.17
C HIS A 228 -24.03 3.31 4.34
N PRO A 229 -24.37 4.30 5.20
CA PRO A 229 -23.59 5.52 5.36
C PRO A 229 -22.25 5.33 6.09
N ASP A 230 -22.13 4.32 6.96
CA ASP A 230 -20.97 4.16 7.86
C ASP A 230 -19.96 3.12 7.37
N TYR A 231 -20.33 2.28 6.41
CA TYR A 231 -19.45 1.25 5.85
C TYR A 231 -19.83 0.92 4.40
N VAL A 232 -18.88 0.32 3.71
CA VAL A 232 -19.06 -0.27 2.38
C VAL A 232 -18.88 -1.76 2.50
N THR A 233 -19.71 -2.54 1.82
CA THR A 233 -19.53 -3.98 1.73
C THR A 233 -18.91 -4.32 0.39
N VAL A 234 -17.81 -5.08 0.42
CA VAL A 234 -17.12 -5.59 -0.76
C VAL A 234 -17.01 -7.11 -0.62
N ASP A 235 -17.64 -7.86 -1.52
CA ASP A 235 -17.69 -9.33 -1.49
C ASP A 235 -18.02 -9.87 -0.09
N GLY A 236 -19.04 -9.28 0.56
CA GLY A 236 -19.48 -9.65 1.91
C GLY A 236 -18.54 -9.22 3.05
N THR A 237 -17.49 -8.46 2.77
CA THR A 237 -16.58 -7.89 3.78
C THR A 237 -16.93 -6.43 4.03
N TYR A 238 -16.99 -6.05 5.31
CA TYR A 238 -17.33 -4.68 5.71
C TYR A 238 -16.06 -3.83 5.80
N TYR A 239 -16.11 -2.64 5.19
CA TYR A 239 -15.03 -1.64 5.21
C TYR A 239 -15.56 -0.33 5.77
N SER A 240 -14.88 0.21 6.75
CA SER A 240 -15.14 1.55 7.28
C SER A 240 -13.90 2.43 7.09
N PHE A 241 -14.11 3.72 6.80
CA PHE A 241 -13.06 4.66 6.49
C PHE A 241 -12.98 5.73 7.58
N LEU A 242 -11.83 5.81 8.23
CA LEU A 242 -11.53 6.86 9.19
C LEU A 242 -10.45 7.77 8.62
N TYR A 243 -10.56 9.08 8.82
CA TYR A 243 -9.52 9.99 8.37
C TYR A 243 -9.27 11.12 9.36
N ILE A 244 -8.00 11.51 9.46
CA ILE A 244 -7.55 12.65 10.24
C ILE A 244 -7.31 13.80 9.28
N ARG A 245 -8.08 14.89 9.43
CA ARG A 245 -7.88 16.10 8.63
C ARG A 245 -6.61 16.82 9.07
N GLY A 246 -6.01 17.63 8.16
CA GLY A 246 -4.80 18.39 8.48
C GLY A 246 -4.94 19.32 9.69
N ASN A 247 -6.13 19.82 9.98
CA ASN A 247 -6.42 20.63 11.17
C ASN A 247 -6.73 19.77 12.42
N GLY A 248 -6.82 18.44 12.30
CA GLY A 248 -7.02 17.50 13.40
C GLY A 248 -5.72 17.04 14.04
N TYR A 249 -4.55 17.44 13.49
CA TYR A 249 -3.27 17.12 14.09
C TYR A 249 -2.95 18.12 15.23
N PRO A 250 -2.37 17.66 16.34
CA PRO A 250 -1.83 18.56 17.35
C PRO A 250 -0.65 19.37 16.77
N ALA A 251 -0.28 20.46 17.41
CA ALA A 251 0.82 21.30 16.97
C ALA A 251 2.15 20.55 16.87
N CYS A 252 2.38 19.64 17.83
CA CYS A 252 3.52 18.75 17.86
C CYS A 252 3.04 17.29 17.96
N VAL A 253 3.62 16.42 17.17
CA VAL A 253 3.43 14.97 17.24
C VAL A 253 4.74 14.31 17.64
N ARG A 254 4.67 13.39 18.62
CA ARG A 254 5.85 12.62 19.03
C ARG A 254 6.26 11.66 17.91
N ALA A 255 7.56 11.40 17.82
CA ALA A 255 8.07 10.36 16.94
C ALA A 255 7.34 9.02 17.24
N GLY A 256 6.98 8.30 16.18
CA GLY A 256 6.29 7.02 16.30
C GLY A 256 4.80 7.10 16.67
N TRP A 257 4.16 8.27 16.68
CA TRP A 257 2.73 8.39 16.99
C TRP A 257 1.82 7.53 16.09
N THR A 258 2.23 7.29 14.84
CA THR A 258 1.53 6.40 13.92
C THR A 258 1.65 4.92 14.28
N SER A 259 2.61 4.55 15.16
CA SER A 259 2.84 3.15 15.54
C SER A 259 1.62 2.51 16.19
N VAL A 260 0.82 3.28 16.92
CA VAL A 260 -0.45 2.81 17.52
C VAL A 260 -1.43 2.38 16.45
N LEU A 261 -1.53 3.14 15.36
CA LEU A 261 -2.39 2.82 14.22
C LEU A 261 -1.85 1.62 13.45
N VAL A 262 -0.54 1.63 13.14
CA VAL A 262 0.12 0.53 12.40
C VAL A 262 0.03 -0.79 13.18
N ASN A 263 0.01 -0.74 14.51
CA ASN A 263 -0.11 -1.91 15.37
C ASN A 263 -1.54 -2.23 15.82
N ALA A 264 -2.55 -1.60 15.22
CA ALA A 264 -3.96 -1.82 15.58
C ALA A 264 -4.45 -3.25 15.27
N GLY A 265 -3.68 -4.04 14.56
CA GLY A 265 -3.95 -5.46 14.31
C GLY A 265 -4.40 -5.77 12.88
N ASP A 266 -4.92 -6.98 12.69
CA ASP A 266 -5.48 -7.42 11.42
C ASP A 266 -6.71 -6.57 11.05
N GLY A 267 -6.85 -6.28 9.76
CA GLY A 267 -7.98 -5.53 9.25
C GLY A 267 -7.77 -4.03 9.16
N VAL A 268 -6.62 -3.50 9.58
CA VAL A 268 -6.33 -2.06 9.51
C VAL A 268 -5.29 -1.78 8.44
N ASP A 269 -5.70 -1.05 7.41
CA ASP A 269 -4.81 -0.48 6.40
C ASP A 269 -4.68 1.02 6.65
N ILE A 270 -3.47 1.57 6.46
CA ILE A 270 -3.18 2.98 6.72
C ILE A 270 -2.68 3.64 5.46
N ASP A 271 -3.29 4.77 5.12
CA ASP A 271 -2.85 5.64 4.04
C ASP A 271 -2.37 6.98 4.60
N VAL A 272 -1.10 7.31 4.35
CA VAL A 272 -0.54 8.64 4.63
C VAL A 272 -0.43 9.39 3.30
N ILE A 273 -1.28 10.39 3.12
CA ILE A 273 -1.34 11.17 1.89
C ILE A 273 -0.54 12.44 2.08
N LEU A 274 0.53 12.61 1.29
CA LEU A 274 1.35 13.81 1.28
C LEU A 274 1.02 14.63 0.03
N LYS A 275 0.65 15.89 0.25
CA LYS A 275 0.39 16.86 -0.83
C LYS A 275 1.36 18.02 -0.70
N ARG A 276 2.04 18.33 -1.80
CA ARG A 276 2.91 19.51 -1.84
C ARG A 276 2.03 20.77 -1.92
N GLU A 277 2.19 21.65 -0.97
CA GLU A 277 1.58 22.98 -1.03
C GLU A 277 2.49 24.00 -1.71
N ASN A 278 1.87 25.07 -2.24
CA ASN A 278 2.61 26.22 -2.74
C ASN A 278 3.38 26.87 -1.59
N ARG A 279 4.69 27.10 -1.79
CA ARG A 279 5.61 27.65 -0.80
C ARG A 279 5.08 28.93 -0.16
N ASN A 280 4.51 29.83 -0.95
CA ASN A 280 3.96 31.10 -0.44
C ASN A 280 2.79 30.87 0.50
N LYS A 281 1.87 29.96 0.14
CA LYS A 281 0.73 29.60 1.02
C LYS A 281 1.22 28.94 2.31
N ALA A 282 2.24 28.08 2.24
CA ALA A 282 2.81 27.45 3.41
C ALA A 282 3.46 28.48 4.35
N VAL A 283 4.27 29.39 3.80
CA VAL A 283 4.91 30.48 4.58
C VAL A 283 3.85 31.39 5.22
N ASP A 284 2.82 31.78 4.48
CA ASP A 284 1.72 32.60 5.01
C ASP A 284 0.98 31.89 6.15
N SER A 285 0.67 30.60 5.96
CA SER A 285 0.00 29.78 6.98
C SER A 285 0.83 29.66 8.26
N VAL A 286 2.13 29.37 8.13
CA VAL A 286 3.05 29.29 9.27
C VAL A 286 3.16 30.65 9.96
N SER A 287 3.36 31.72 9.21
CA SER A 287 3.45 33.08 9.74
C SER A 287 2.18 33.50 10.50
N GLN A 288 1.01 33.09 10.00
CA GLN A 288 -0.26 33.32 10.67
C GLN A 288 -0.37 32.52 11.98
N LYS A 289 0.03 31.25 11.97
CA LYS A 289 0.04 30.39 13.18
C LYS A 289 0.97 30.96 14.26
N ILE A 290 2.19 31.35 13.89
CA ILE A 290 3.14 32.00 14.79
C ILE A 290 2.52 33.26 15.41
N ARG A 291 1.88 34.11 14.60
CA ARG A 291 1.24 35.33 15.06
C ARG A 291 0.11 35.05 16.06
N LEU A 292 -0.72 34.04 15.76
CA LEU A 292 -1.80 33.60 16.63
C LEU A 292 -1.28 33.03 17.96
N ASN A 293 -0.22 32.23 17.91
CA ASN A 293 0.38 31.68 19.13
C ASN A 293 1.00 32.77 20.02
N ARG A 294 1.72 33.73 19.43
CA ARG A 294 2.25 34.89 20.16
C ARG A 294 1.14 35.71 20.83
N THR A 295 -0.01 35.87 20.15
CA THR A 295 -1.16 36.56 20.73
C THR A 295 -1.78 35.78 21.89
N LYS A 296 -1.91 34.45 21.74
CA LYS A 296 -2.39 33.57 22.81
C LYS A 296 -1.45 33.60 24.00
N PHE A 297 -0.15 33.46 23.79
CA PHE A 297 0.86 33.54 24.86
C PHE A 297 0.76 34.85 25.65
N LYS A 298 0.65 35.99 24.97
CA LYS A 298 0.47 37.28 25.61
C LYS A 298 -0.83 37.42 26.41
N ASN A 299 -1.92 36.81 25.91
CA ASN A 299 -3.24 36.96 26.53
C ASN A 299 -3.46 35.97 27.70
N THR A 300 -2.86 34.82 27.66
CA THR A 300 -3.09 33.75 28.67
C THR A 300 -2.02 33.71 29.75
N GLN A 301 -0.92 34.45 29.60
CA GLN A 301 0.27 34.32 30.45
C GLN A 301 0.71 32.85 30.61
N ASP A 302 0.48 32.07 29.58
CA ASP A 302 0.81 30.65 29.57
C ASP A 302 2.34 30.48 29.58
N THR A 303 2.83 29.82 30.62
CA THR A 303 4.26 29.54 30.81
C THR A 303 4.66 28.18 30.24
N SER A 304 3.75 27.47 29.60
CA SER A 304 4.11 26.25 28.89
C SER A 304 4.97 26.59 27.68
N GLY A 305 6.11 25.94 27.50
CA GLY A 305 7.03 26.17 26.38
C GLY A 305 6.43 25.92 24.99
N ASP A 306 5.23 25.36 24.91
CA ASP A 306 4.54 24.99 23.66
C ASP A 306 4.33 26.16 22.71
N TYR A 307 4.20 27.40 23.23
CA TYR A 307 4.02 28.60 22.39
C TYR A 307 5.37 29.24 22.00
N GLU A 308 6.42 28.99 22.75
CA GLU A 308 7.78 29.50 22.45
C GLU A 308 8.47 28.69 21.36
N GLU A 309 8.28 27.35 21.35
CA GLU A 309 8.86 26.49 20.32
C GLU A 309 8.30 26.75 18.91
N LEU A 310 7.11 27.37 18.82
CA LEU A 310 6.47 27.71 17.55
C LEU A 310 6.71 29.16 17.12
N SER A 311 7.37 29.96 17.89
CA SER A 311 7.68 31.37 17.59
C SER A 311 9.12 31.58 17.16
#